data_96d3e6a4e969a6ef0d2b99a7423b22ed
#
_entry.id   96d3e6a4e969a6ef0d2b99a7423b22ed
#
_cell.length_a   1.000
_cell.length_b   1.000
_cell.length_c   1.000
_cell.angle_alpha   90.00
_cell.angle_beta   90.00
_cell.angle_gamma   90.00
#
_symmetry.space_group_name_H-M   'P 1'
#
loop_
_entity.id
_entity.type
_entity.pdbx_description
1 polymer ?
#
loop_
_entity_poly.entity_id
_entity_poly.type
_entity_poly.pdbx_seq_one_letter_code
_entity_poly.pdbx_strand_id
1 'polypeptide(L)'
;MKKHLIKLLVLILALATGAAVRAASTLDIYWIDMEGGAGTLIVTPAGESVLIDTGNPGGTNTDSSAARIHKAAVAAGISKIDYLITTHFHMDHYGGAADLAALMPIGEVLDNGIPEHDSDGVTNNDARWTRGIQPYRDFKADSRKVMQPGEVIPLKQTSGAAPLSFYCVGTRQRYPIPSYVPTNVTNPVCAEGVEHPVDTTDNANSIVMLLKFGPFKFFVAGDLTWNMEAKLVCPFNPIGTVDLYQVDHHGLNLSNNPLLVRSLSPTVSVMSNGSRKGAMPETLATLRSVPSIQTMWQIHRNTLGGTNFNTDYQYIANLPVQCEGNYIKCSVDPSGKSYTVSIPATGVSKTYATVLDRPY
;
A
#
# COMPACT_ATOMS: atom_id res chain seq x y z
N MET A 1 79.38 8.85 39.02
CA MET A 1 78.09 9.49 39.03
C MET A 1 77.57 9.54 37.58
N LYS A 2 76.72 8.60 37.16
CA LYS A 2 76.16 8.56 35.81
C LYS A 2 74.64 8.81 35.94
N LYS A 3 74.17 9.92 35.38
CA LYS A 3 72.78 10.29 35.35
C LYS A 3 72.05 9.57 34.16
N HIS A 4 71.13 8.68 34.44
CA HIS A 4 70.31 8.04 33.43
C HIS A 4 69.11 8.96 33.12
N LEU A 5 69.02 9.44 31.88
CA LEU A 5 67.93 10.24 31.34
C LEU A 5 66.86 9.25 30.78
N ILE A 6 65.74 9.06 31.49
CA ILE A 6 64.62 8.26 30.99
C ILE A 6 63.81 9.15 30.04
N LYS A 7 63.80 8.80 28.76
CA LYS A 7 62.89 9.43 27.76
C LYS A 7 61.55 8.69 27.81
N LEU A 8 60.53 9.37 28.31
CA LEU A 8 59.13 8.94 28.28
C LEU A 8 58.57 9.14 26.88
N LEU A 9 58.36 8.05 26.15
CA LEU A 9 57.73 8.08 24.83
C LEU A 9 56.22 8.00 25.05
N VAL A 10 55.48 9.12 24.89
CA VAL A 10 54.03 9.16 24.94
C VAL A 10 53.50 8.76 23.56
N LEU A 11 52.96 7.55 23.48
CA LEU A 11 52.30 7.03 22.28
C LEU A 11 50.84 7.55 22.30
N ILE A 12 50.54 8.58 21.50
CA ILE A 12 49.18 9.05 21.29
C ILE A 12 48.50 8.09 20.32
N LEU A 13 47.66 7.20 20.86
CA LEU A 13 46.79 6.33 20.06
C LEU A 13 45.56 7.16 19.62
N ALA A 14 45.60 7.69 18.41
CA ALA A 14 44.45 8.33 17.79
C ALA A 14 43.40 7.23 17.47
N LEU A 15 42.38 7.10 18.35
CA LEU A 15 41.19 6.32 18.06
C LEU A 15 40.40 7.05 16.97
N ALA A 16 40.64 6.68 15.71
CA ALA A 16 39.76 7.04 14.62
C ALA A 16 38.42 6.29 14.83
N THR A 17 37.47 6.92 15.50
CA THR A 17 36.08 6.44 15.48
C THR A 17 35.53 6.66 14.08
N GLY A 18 35.83 5.74 13.17
CA GLY A 18 35.12 5.64 11.90
C GLY A 18 33.67 5.38 12.23
N ALA A 19 32.82 6.39 12.05
CA ALA A 19 31.37 6.16 12.02
C ALA A 19 31.15 5.12 10.93
N ALA A 20 30.80 3.88 11.33
CA ALA A 20 30.39 2.87 10.38
C ALA A 20 29.16 3.47 9.64
N VAL A 21 29.35 3.79 8.37
CA VAL A 21 28.24 4.17 7.50
C VAL A 21 27.35 2.93 7.43
N ARG A 22 26.29 2.94 8.20
CA ARG A 22 25.26 1.89 8.15
C ARG A 22 24.75 1.88 6.71
N ALA A 23 24.84 0.73 6.03
CA ALA A 23 24.23 0.60 4.72
C ALA A 23 22.77 1.05 4.79
N ALA A 24 22.33 1.83 3.81
CA ALA A 24 20.94 2.29 3.76
C ALA A 24 20.01 1.07 3.76
N SER A 25 18.96 1.14 4.58
CA SER A 25 17.95 0.08 4.67
C SER A 25 17.03 0.10 3.44
N THR A 26 16.43 -1.04 3.12
CA THR A 26 15.39 -1.16 2.09
C THR A 26 14.14 -0.36 2.44
N LEU A 27 13.35 -0.01 1.43
CA LEU A 27 11.94 0.32 1.59
C LEU A 27 11.16 -0.99 1.52
N ASP A 28 10.42 -1.33 2.57
CA ASP A 28 9.69 -2.59 2.66
C ASP A 28 8.19 -2.35 2.64
N ILE A 29 7.44 -3.15 1.86
CA ILE A 29 5.97 -3.09 1.76
C ILE A 29 5.44 -4.49 2.07
N TYR A 30 4.46 -4.58 2.98
CA TYR A 30 3.84 -5.83 3.42
C TYR A 30 2.35 -5.80 3.12
N TRP A 31 1.84 -6.72 2.33
CA TRP A 31 0.42 -6.99 2.18
C TRP A 31 0.04 -8.08 3.16
N ILE A 32 -0.79 -7.73 4.12
CA ILE A 32 -1.16 -8.59 5.23
C ILE A 32 -2.52 -9.23 4.94
N ASP A 33 -2.66 -10.53 5.21
CA ASP A 33 -3.92 -11.22 5.00
C ASP A 33 -4.99 -10.75 5.99
N MET A 34 -6.01 -10.07 5.47
CA MET A 34 -7.16 -9.56 6.23
C MET A 34 -8.45 -10.35 5.95
N GLU A 35 -8.35 -11.58 5.40
CA GLU A 35 -9.49 -12.43 5.03
C GLU A 35 -10.49 -11.72 4.10
N GLY A 36 -9.98 -10.89 3.19
CA GLY A 36 -10.78 -10.13 2.23
C GLY A 36 -11.05 -8.68 2.62
N GLY A 37 -10.36 -8.18 3.64
CA GLY A 37 -10.18 -6.74 3.88
C GLY A 37 -8.84 -6.26 3.33
N ALA A 38 -8.48 -5.00 3.62
CA ALA A 38 -7.23 -4.40 3.21
C ALA A 38 -6.33 -4.06 4.42
N GLY A 39 -5.02 -4.26 4.25
CA GLY A 39 -4.02 -3.88 5.23
C GLY A 39 -2.63 -3.94 4.60
N THR A 40 -2.03 -2.78 4.32
CA THR A 40 -0.72 -2.66 3.68
C THR A 40 0.20 -1.83 4.56
N LEU A 41 1.25 -2.47 5.11
CA LEU A 41 2.24 -1.80 5.94
C LEU A 41 3.47 -1.45 5.09
N ILE A 42 3.88 -0.19 5.13
CA ILE A 42 5.10 0.32 4.50
C ILE A 42 6.08 0.70 5.60
N VAL A 43 7.31 0.21 5.51
CA VAL A 43 8.42 0.58 6.41
C VAL A 43 9.48 1.29 5.59
N THR A 44 9.75 2.54 5.93
CA THR A 44 10.71 3.38 5.21
C THR A 44 12.15 3.03 5.58
N PRO A 45 13.16 3.39 4.76
CA PRO A 45 14.57 3.24 5.13
C PRO A 45 14.97 3.96 6.43
N ALA A 46 14.20 4.97 6.84
CA ALA A 46 14.38 5.69 8.11
C ALA A 46 13.75 4.97 9.32
N GLY A 47 13.02 3.86 9.08
CA GLY A 47 12.29 3.12 10.11
C GLY A 47 10.94 3.71 10.49
N GLU A 48 10.41 4.67 9.71
CA GLU A 48 9.02 5.14 9.87
C GLU A 48 8.05 4.16 9.22
N SER A 49 6.85 4.09 9.78
CA SER A 49 5.78 3.19 9.33
C SER A 49 4.58 3.95 8.78
N VAL A 50 4.09 3.53 7.62
CA VAL A 50 2.80 3.94 7.08
C VAL A 50 1.94 2.69 6.92
N LEU A 51 0.78 2.69 7.57
CA LEU A 51 -0.22 1.63 7.40
C LEU A 51 -1.37 2.17 6.55
N ILE A 52 -1.74 1.45 5.51
CA ILE A 52 -2.90 1.74 4.68
C ILE A 52 -3.96 0.69 5.00
N ASP A 53 -5.08 1.14 5.57
CA ASP A 53 -6.21 0.36 6.03
C ASP A 53 -5.87 -0.67 7.14
N THR A 54 -6.90 -1.18 7.80
CA THR A 54 -6.77 -1.98 9.01
C THR A 54 -7.63 -3.24 9.02
N GLY A 55 -8.26 -3.56 7.90
CA GLY A 55 -9.11 -4.73 7.77
C GLY A 55 -10.40 -4.65 8.59
N ASN A 56 -10.97 -5.82 8.86
CA ASN A 56 -12.23 -5.97 9.58
C ASN A 56 -12.05 -5.80 11.10
N PRO A 57 -13.10 -5.40 11.83
CA PRO A 57 -13.11 -5.47 13.28
C PRO A 57 -13.08 -6.94 13.73
N GLY A 58 -12.48 -7.22 14.85
CA GLY A 58 -12.37 -8.59 15.36
C GLY A 58 -11.74 -8.67 16.75
N GLY A 59 -11.58 -7.50 17.40
CA GLY A 59 -10.87 -7.41 18.67
C GLY A 59 -9.37 -7.67 18.52
N THR A 60 -8.74 -8.11 19.60
CA THR A 60 -7.29 -8.38 19.66
C THR A 60 -6.97 -9.88 19.64
N ASN A 61 -7.92 -10.72 19.21
CA ASN A 61 -7.71 -12.16 19.06
C ASN A 61 -6.61 -12.45 18.03
N THR A 62 -5.91 -13.57 18.17
CA THR A 62 -4.72 -13.92 17.36
C THR A 62 -4.95 -13.93 15.85
N ASP A 63 -6.19 -14.17 15.41
CA ASP A 63 -6.56 -14.23 14.00
C ASP A 63 -7.25 -12.96 13.49
N SER A 64 -7.42 -11.94 14.36
CA SER A 64 -8.03 -10.67 13.97
C SER A 64 -7.11 -9.87 13.03
N SER A 65 -7.68 -8.98 12.22
CA SER A 65 -6.93 -8.05 11.37
C SER A 65 -5.89 -7.26 12.17
N ALA A 66 -6.29 -6.73 13.32
CA ALA A 66 -5.39 -5.98 14.21
C ALA A 66 -4.20 -6.81 14.71
N ALA A 67 -4.44 -8.06 15.11
CA ALA A 67 -3.38 -8.95 15.56
C ALA A 67 -2.41 -9.34 14.42
N ARG A 68 -2.93 -9.57 13.22
CA ARG A 68 -2.10 -9.84 12.02
C ARG A 68 -1.24 -8.64 11.64
N ILE A 69 -1.79 -7.41 11.69
CA ILE A 69 -1.03 -6.17 11.48
C ILE A 69 0.06 -6.04 12.56
N HIS A 70 -0.29 -6.19 13.83
CA HIS A 70 0.65 -6.10 14.93
C HIS A 70 1.78 -7.13 14.79
N LYS A 71 1.47 -8.40 14.44
CA LYS A 71 2.46 -9.46 14.18
C LYS A 71 3.43 -9.06 13.04
N ALA A 72 2.90 -8.53 11.94
CA ALA A 72 3.72 -8.08 10.81
C ALA A 72 4.59 -6.87 11.19
N ALA A 73 4.04 -5.90 11.91
CA ALA A 73 4.77 -4.72 12.41
C ALA A 73 5.92 -5.11 13.33
N VAL A 74 5.68 -5.99 14.31
CA VAL A 74 6.72 -6.50 15.21
C VAL A 74 7.80 -7.24 14.43
N ALA A 75 7.44 -8.09 13.46
CA ALA A 75 8.40 -8.78 12.59
C ALA A 75 9.22 -7.82 11.72
N ALA A 76 8.66 -6.65 11.38
CA ALA A 76 9.34 -5.57 10.67
C ALA A 76 10.15 -4.64 11.61
N GLY A 77 10.17 -4.88 12.92
CA GLY A 77 10.86 -4.04 13.90
C GLY A 77 10.14 -2.74 14.24
N ILE A 78 8.83 -2.65 13.97
CA ILE A 78 7.98 -1.47 14.19
C ILE A 78 7.22 -1.63 15.50
N SER A 79 7.28 -0.60 16.35
CA SER A 79 6.57 -0.54 17.65
C SER A 79 5.46 0.52 17.70
N LYS A 80 5.28 1.30 16.65
CA LYS A 80 4.27 2.35 16.49
C LYS A 80 3.91 2.44 15.01
N ILE A 81 2.65 2.73 14.69
CA ILE A 81 2.25 3.17 13.36
C ILE A 81 2.38 4.71 13.32
N ASP A 82 3.34 5.24 12.57
CA ASP A 82 3.55 6.69 12.50
C ASP A 82 2.42 7.39 11.74
N TYR A 83 1.98 6.78 10.63
CA TYR A 83 0.87 7.28 9.81
C TYR A 83 -0.10 6.14 9.50
N LEU A 84 -1.37 6.32 9.85
CA LEU A 84 -2.47 5.44 9.43
C LEU A 84 -3.28 6.15 8.35
N ILE A 85 -3.32 5.60 7.14
CA ILE A 85 -4.18 6.05 6.06
C ILE A 85 -5.40 5.14 6.04
N THR A 86 -6.61 5.71 6.23
CA THR A 86 -7.87 5.02 5.98
C THR A 86 -8.39 5.49 4.62
N THR A 87 -8.38 4.59 3.64
CA THR A 87 -8.68 4.95 2.26
C THR A 87 -10.13 5.40 2.08
N HIS A 88 -11.06 4.69 2.70
CA HIS A 88 -12.49 4.97 2.72
C HIS A 88 -13.17 4.22 3.88
N PHE A 89 -14.47 4.48 4.10
CA PHE A 89 -15.17 4.03 5.29
C PHE A 89 -16.04 2.79 5.08
N HIS A 90 -15.52 1.75 4.40
CA HIS A 90 -16.07 0.39 4.49
C HIS A 90 -15.41 -0.40 5.61
N MET A 91 -16.20 -1.25 6.26
CA MET A 91 -15.83 -1.94 7.50
C MET A 91 -14.53 -2.76 7.38
N ASP A 92 -14.28 -3.34 6.22
CA ASP A 92 -13.10 -4.14 5.92
C ASP A 92 -11.84 -3.31 5.59
N HIS A 93 -11.92 -1.98 5.72
CA HIS A 93 -10.82 -1.03 5.61
C HIS A 93 -10.53 -0.33 6.93
N TYR A 94 -11.56 0.24 7.60
CA TYR A 94 -11.33 0.97 8.84
C TYR A 94 -11.58 0.15 10.11
N GLY A 95 -12.23 -1.03 9.99
CA GLY A 95 -12.83 -1.73 11.12
C GLY A 95 -11.86 -2.18 12.19
N GLY A 96 -10.62 -2.52 11.83
CA GLY A 96 -9.59 -2.96 12.78
C GLY A 96 -8.83 -1.83 13.46
N ALA A 97 -9.08 -0.55 13.15
CA ALA A 97 -8.26 0.57 13.62
C ALA A 97 -8.28 0.73 15.15
N ALA A 98 -9.45 0.66 15.78
CA ALA A 98 -9.58 0.75 17.23
C ALA A 98 -8.93 -0.44 17.96
N ASP A 99 -9.08 -1.64 17.39
CA ASP A 99 -8.46 -2.86 17.91
C ASP A 99 -6.94 -2.78 17.82
N LEU A 100 -6.41 -2.26 16.71
CA LEU A 100 -4.97 -2.05 16.52
C LEU A 100 -4.43 -1.00 17.50
N ALA A 101 -5.15 0.09 17.74
CA ALA A 101 -4.78 1.12 18.71
C ALA A 101 -4.70 0.60 20.15
N ALA A 102 -5.39 -0.50 20.46
CA ALA A 102 -5.26 -1.21 21.75
C ALA A 102 -3.98 -2.07 21.82
N LEU A 103 -3.38 -2.44 20.69
CA LEU A 103 -2.17 -3.28 20.62
C LEU A 103 -0.89 -2.45 20.48
N MET A 104 -0.94 -1.31 19.76
CA MET A 104 0.23 -0.46 19.54
C MET A 104 -0.17 0.99 19.28
N PRO A 105 0.72 1.97 19.61
CA PRO A 105 0.43 3.38 19.38
C PRO A 105 0.21 3.72 17.90
N ILE A 106 -0.72 4.65 17.64
CA ILE A 106 -0.97 5.23 16.32
C ILE A 106 -0.66 6.73 16.39
N GLY A 107 0.15 7.20 15.45
CA GLY A 107 0.54 8.59 15.30
C GLY A 107 -0.53 9.43 14.61
N GLU A 108 -0.28 9.87 13.40
CA GLU A 108 -1.25 10.64 12.63
C GLU A 108 -2.19 9.74 11.84
N VAL A 109 -3.50 9.99 11.96
CA VAL A 109 -4.54 9.36 11.14
C VAL A 109 -4.89 10.30 9.99
N LEU A 110 -4.85 9.76 8.78
CA LEU A 110 -5.18 10.43 7.53
C LEU A 110 -6.33 9.68 6.87
N ASP A 111 -7.49 10.33 6.73
CA ASP A 111 -8.66 9.71 6.11
C ASP A 111 -9.29 10.59 5.04
N ASN A 112 -10.32 10.10 4.35
CA ASN A 112 -11.05 10.85 3.33
C ASN A 112 -12.15 11.76 3.90
N GLY A 113 -12.27 11.84 5.24
CA GLY A 113 -13.36 12.51 5.94
C GLY A 113 -14.53 11.58 6.23
N ILE A 114 -14.83 11.36 7.52
CA ILE A 114 -15.86 10.43 7.96
C ILE A 114 -17.23 10.86 7.39
N PRO A 115 -17.94 10.01 6.63
CA PRO A 115 -19.26 10.32 6.12
C PRO A 115 -20.26 10.60 7.25
N GLU A 116 -21.20 11.54 7.03
CA GLU A 116 -22.29 11.81 7.96
C GLU A 116 -23.32 10.69 8.00
N HIS A 117 -23.51 10.03 6.85
CA HIS A 117 -24.46 8.94 6.63
C HIS A 117 -23.73 7.63 6.31
N ASP A 118 -24.49 6.56 6.17
CA ASP A 118 -23.98 5.23 5.84
C ASP A 118 -23.08 5.24 4.60
N SER A 119 -21.90 4.64 4.71
CA SER A 119 -20.88 4.62 3.66
C SER A 119 -21.29 3.83 2.39
N ASP A 120 -22.29 2.96 2.52
CA ASP A 120 -22.89 2.24 1.40
C ASP A 120 -24.01 3.04 0.72
N GLY A 121 -24.31 4.26 1.22
CA GLY A 121 -25.39 5.10 0.70
C GLY A 121 -26.80 4.61 1.07
N VAL A 122 -26.93 3.73 2.07
CA VAL A 122 -28.22 3.16 2.50
C VAL A 122 -28.93 4.12 3.45
N THR A 123 -29.91 4.84 2.96
CA THR A 123 -30.59 5.96 3.65
C THR A 123 -31.28 5.62 4.98
N ASN A 124 -31.55 4.34 5.27
CA ASN A 124 -32.23 3.91 6.51
C ASN A 124 -31.29 3.25 7.52
N ASN A 125 -29.95 3.36 7.32
CA ASN A 125 -28.95 2.64 8.12
C ASN A 125 -28.15 3.54 9.08
N ASP A 126 -28.49 4.82 9.20
CA ASP A 126 -27.70 5.81 9.96
C ASP A 126 -27.45 5.40 11.42
N ALA A 127 -28.41 4.78 12.09
CA ALA A 127 -28.22 4.32 13.48
C ALA A 127 -27.22 3.16 13.60
N ARG A 128 -27.12 2.29 12.59
CA ARG A 128 -26.13 1.23 12.51
C ARG A 128 -24.77 1.81 12.15
N TRP A 129 -24.76 2.72 11.18
CA TRP A 129 -23.56 3.46 10.78
C TRP A 129 -22.93 4.19 11.97
N THR A 130 -23.71 5.01 12.67
CA THR A 130 -23.25 5.79 13.83
C THR A 130 -22.62 4.90 14.90
N ARG A 131 -23.24 3.73 15.19
CA ARG A 131 -22.66 2.78 16.15
C ARG A 131 -21.39 2.10 15.62
N GLY A 132 -21.35 1.75 14.33
CA GLY A 132 -20.22 1.06 13.70
C GLY A 132 -18.98 1.92 13.60
N ILE A 133 -19.15 3.21 13.29
CA ILE A 133 -18.03 4.16 13.13
C ILE A 133 -17.50 4.70 14.49
N GLN A 134 -18.27 4.56 15.57
CA GLN A 134 -17.90 5.14 16.85
C GLN A 134 -16.54 4.66 17.37
N PRO A 135 -16.18 3.36 17.33
CA PRO A 135 -14.84 2.92 17.73
C PRO A 135 -13.70 3.61 16.95
N TYR A 136 -13.93 3.86 15.65
CA TYR A 136 -12.96 4.59 14.82
C TYR A 136 -12.83 6.07 15.24
N ARG A 137 -13.93 6.71 15.61
CA ARG A 137 -13.91 8.10 16.11
C ARG A 137 -13.20 8.23 17.45
N ASP A 138 -13.35 7.24 18.33
CA ASP A 138 -12.93 7.29 19.72
C ASP A 138 -11.53 6.76 20.00
N PHE A 139 -10.95 5.93 19.11
CA PHE A 139 -9.63 5.41 19.38
C PHE A 139 -8.57 6.51 19.47
N LYS A 140 -7.59 6.32 20.36
CA LYS A 140 -6.54 7.29 20.60
C LYS A 140 -5.50 7.27 19.50
N ALA A 141 -5.25 8.43 18.90
CA ALA A 141 -4.13 8.73 18.00
C ALA A 141 -3.49 10.07 18.41
N ASP A 142 -2.26 10.35 17.95
CA ASP A 142 -1.61 11.61 18.27
C ASP A 142 -2.29 12.79 17.54
N SER A 143 -2.72 12.57 16.29
CA SER A 143 -3.47 13.57 15.51
C SER A 143 -4.37 12.90 14.45
N ARG A 144 -5.32 13.66 13.92
CA ARG A 144 -6.21 13.25 12.83
C ARG A 144 -6.37 14.37 11.81
N LYS A 145 -6.38 14.02 10.55
CA LYS A 145 -6.48 14.98 9.45
C LYS A 145 -7.19 14.37 8.24
N VAL A 146 -8.00 15.18 7.58
CA VAL A 146 -8.60 14.81 6.30
C VAL A 146 -7.60 15.06 5.18
N MET A 147 -7.20 14.00 4.49
CA MET A 147 -6.25 14.03 3.38
C MET A 147 -6.77 14.89 2.22
N GLN A 148 -5.89 15.70 1.65
CA GLN A 148 -6.21 16.52 0.49
C GLN A 148 -5.45 16.04 -0.76
N PRO A 149 -6.06 16.17 -1.96
CA PRO A 149 -5.34 15.93 -3.21
C PRO A 149 -4.06 16.77 -3.31
N GLY A 150 -2.95 16.15 -3.70
CA GLY A 150 -1.63 16.78 -3.79
C GLY A 150 -0.84 16.80 -2.47
N GLU A 151 -1.43 16.41 -1.36
CA GLU A 151 -0.77 16.38 -0.06
C GLU A 151 0.30 15.29 0.00
N VAL A 152 1.45 15.62 0.59
CA VAL A 152 2.60 14.73 0.76
C VAL A 152 2.75 14.37 2.22
N ILE A 153 2.91 13.06 2.52
CA ILE A 153 3.26 12.61 3.87
C ILE A 153 4.73 13.00 4.14
N PRO A 154 5.02 13.71 5.26
CA PRO A 154 6.35 14.26 5.53
C PRO A 154 7.34 13.19 6.04
N LEU A 155 7.61 12.17 5.23
CA LEU A 155 8.51 11.06 5.56
C LEU A 155 9.98 11.53 5.60
N LYS A 156 10.73 10.99 6.56
CA LYS A 156 12.16 11.25 6.72
C LYS A 156 12.95 10.67 5.56
N GLN A 157 13.90 11.47 5.07
CA GLN A 157 14.85 11.01 4.07
C GLN A 157 16.03 10.30 4.75
N THR A 158 16.58 9.28 4.10
CA THR A 158 17.73 8.53 4.61
C THR A 158 18.95 8.79 3.76
N SER A 159 20.05 9.18 4.40
CA SER A 159 21.32 9.37 3.70
C SER A 159 21.80 8.08 3.02
N GLY A 160 22.18 8.17 1.76
CA GLY A 160 22.62 7.02 0.97
C GLY A 160 21.49 6.19 0.36
N ALA A 161 20.23 6.55 0.62
CA ALA A 161 19.06 5.99 -0.07
C ALA A 161 18.53 6.96 -1.13
N ALA A 162 17.74 6.44 -2.06
CA ALA A 162 17.02 7.23 -3.05
C ALA A 162 16.02 8.19 -2.38
N PRO A 163 15.68 9.32 -3.01
CA PRO A 163 14.62 10.20 -2.51
C PRO A 163 13.29 9.46 -2.40
N LEU A 164 12.62 9.64 -1.25
CA LEU A 164 11.31 9.05 -0.96
C LEU A 164 10.24 10.13 -0.94
N SER A 165 9.13 9.90 -1.63
CA SER A 165 7.91 10.69 -1.49
C SER A 165 6.69 9.79 -1.54
N PHE A 166 5.67 10.13 -0.74
CA PHE A 166 4.40 9.43 -0.74
C PHE A 166 3.29 10.48 -0.68
N TYR A 167 2.53 10.61 -1.76
CA TYR A 167 1.57 11.70 -1.89
C TYR A 167 0.20 11.22 -2.36
N CYS A 168 -0.81 11.98 -1.97
CA CYS A 168 -2.19 11.77 -2.38
C CYS A 168 -2.38 12.30 -3.82
N VAL A 169 -2.63 11.39 -4.75
CA VAL A 169 -2.96 11.74 -6.14
C VAL A 169 -4.36 12.34 -6.22
N GLY A 170 -5.28 11.82 -5.40
CA GLY A 170 -6.65 12.30 -5.33
C GLY A 170 -7.47 11.57 -4.28
N THR A 171 -8.60 12.13 -3.94
CA THR A 171 -9.61 11.57 -3.03
C THR A 171 -10.94 12.30 -3.21
N ARG A 172 -12.03 11.72 -2.74
CA ARG A 172 -13.37 12.32 -2.82
C ARG A 172 -13.70 12.80 -4.23
N GLN A 173 -13.41 11.93 -5.22
CA GLN A 173 -13.64 12.13 -6.65
C GLN A 173 -12.96 13.38 -7.25
N ARG A 174 -11.94 13.93 -6.56
CA ARG A 174 -11.12 15.08 -7.01
C ARG A 174 -9.72 14.61 -7.35
N TYR A 175 -9.36 14.74 -8.63
CA TYR A 175 -8.07 14.33 -9.18
C TYR A 175 -7.45 15.52 -9.94
N PRO A 176 -6.80 16.45 -9.24
CA PRO A 176 -6.15 17.59 -9.88
C PRO A 176 -5.02 17.13 -10.78
N ILE A 177 -4.93 17.71 -11.96
CA ILE A 177 -3.81 17.48 -12.88
C ILE A 177 -2.66 18.35 -12.42
N PRO A 178 -1.51 17.77 -12.00
CA PRO A 178 -0.35 18.54 -11.62
C PRO A 178 0.20 19.36 -12.79
N SER A 179 0.74 20.54 -12.51
CA SER A 179 1.25 21.46 -13.54
C SER A 179 2.39 20.91 -14.40
N TYR A 180 3.07 19.86 -13.94
CA TYR A 180 4.12 19.17 -14.70
C TYR A 180 3.58 18.14 -15.72
N VAL A 181 2.29 17.83 -15.67
CA VAL A 181 1.66 16.90 -16.62
C VAL A 181 1.33 17.66 -17.90
N PRO A 182 1.86 17.25 -19.07
CA PRO A 182 1.55 17.91 -20.31
C PRO A 182 0.07 17.65 -20.70
N THR A 183 -0.69 18.74 -20.87
CA THR A 183 -2.11 18.67 -21.24
C THR A 183 -2.35 18.80 -22.75
N ASN A 184 -1.27 18.84 -23.54
CA ASN A 184 -1.32 18.81 -25.00
C ASN A 184 -1.19 17.39 -25.59
N VAL A 185 -0.96 16.37 -24.74
CA VAL A 185 -0.86 14.97 -25.16
C VAL A 185 -1.88 14.17 -24.34
N THR A 186 -2.91 13.71 -25.00
CA THR A 186 -3.94 12.85 -24.36
C THR A 186 -3.41 11.43 -24.15
N ASN A 187 -3.87 10.78 -23.11
CA ASN A 187 -3.59 9.37 -22.87
C ASN A 187 -4.29 8.51 -23.96
N PRO A 188 -3.56 7.79 -24.81
CA PRO A 188 -4.13 7.12 -25.99
C PRO A 188 -5.12 6.00 -25.64
N VAL A 189 -4.98 5.37 -24.47
CA VAL A 189 -5.90 4.31 -24.00
C VAL A 189 -7.31 4.82 -23.73
N CYS A 190 -7.51 6.13 -23.54
CA CYS A 190 -8.83 6.70 -23.18
C CYS A 190 -9.90 6.51 -24.24
N ALA A 191 -9.53 6.27 -25.50
CA ALA A 191 -10.47 5.99 -26.59
C ALA A 191 -11.21 4.65 -26.45
N GLU A 192 -10.72 3.75 -25.58
CA GLU A 192 -11.25 2.39 -25.38
C GLU A 192 -12.20 2.30 -24.17
N GLY A 193 -12.57 3.43 -23.57
CA GLY A 193 -13.33 3.48 -22.34
C GLY A 193 -14.76 2.95 -22.47
N VAL A 194 -15.17 2.15 -21.48
CA VAL A 194 -16.56 1.72 -21.26
C VAL A 194 -17.00 2.23 -19.91
N GLU A 195 -18.11 2.93 -19.87
CA GLU A 195 -18.71 3.40 -18.62
C GLU A 195 -19.49 2.28 -17.92
N HIS A 196 -19.41 2.23 -16.61
CA HIS A 196 -20.22 1.40 -15.73
C HIS A 196 -21.23 2.27 -14.97
N PRO A 197 -22.24 1.67 -14.32
CA PRO A 197 -23.13 2.39 -13.42
C PRO A 197 -22.33 3.19 -12.39
N VAL A 198 -22.81 4.38 -12.06
CA VAL A 198 -22.16 5.26 -11.08
C VAL A 198 -22.24 4.60 -9.71
N ASP A 199 -21.09 4.44 -9.05
CA ASP A 199 -21.02 4.03 -7.65
C ASP A 199 -21.27 5.24 -6.75
N THR A 200 -22.22 5.08 -5.85
CA THR A 200 -22.63 6.10 -4.87
C THR A 200 -22.11 5.82 -3.46
N THR A 201 -21.37 4.73 -3.30
CA THR A 201 -20.75 4.34 -2.02
C THR A 201 -19.45 5.12 -1.76
N ASP A 202 -18.90 4.98 -0.58
CA ASP A 202 -17.63 5.63 -0.22
C ASP A 202 -16.40 5.05 -0.97
N ASN A 203 -16.55 3.92 -1.66
CA ASN A 203 -15.52 3.40 -2.58
C ASN A 203 -15.07 4.48 -3.58
N ALA A 204 -16.03 5.19 -4.18
CA ALA A 204 -15.74 6.25 -5.15
C ALA A 204 -14.94 7.43 -4.54
N ASN A 205 -14.90 7.54 -3.22
CA ASN A 205 -14.19 8.58 -2.48
C ASN A 205 -12.81 8.13 -1.98
N SER A 206 -12.38 6.90 -2.28
CA SER A 206 -11.10 6.33 -1.83
C SER A 206 -9.93 7.28 -2.02
N ILE A 207 -9.00 7.25 -1.06
CA ILE A 207 -7.72 7.95 -1.17
C ILE A 207 -6.82 7.18 -2.13
N VAL A 208 -6.33 7.88 -3.14
CA VAL A 208 -5.38 7.37 -4.13
C VAL A 208 -3.99 7.87 -3.78
N MET A 209 -3.05 6.96 -3.57
CA MET A 209 -1.69 7.29 -3.17
C MET A 209 -0.66 6.79 -4.19
N LEU A 210 0.38 7.58 -4.40
CA LEU A 210 1.55 7.20 -5.18
C LEU A 210 2.81 7.37 -4.36
N LEU A 211 3.51 6.25 -4.11
CA LEU A 211 4.83 6.24 -3.51
C LEU A 211 5.88 6.24 -4.61
N LYS A 212 6.88 7.12 -4.47
CA LYS A 212 8.09 7.16 -5.30
C LYS A 212 9.31 6.99 -4.41
N PHE A 213 10.18 6.05 -4.77
CA PHE A 213 11.47 5.85 -4.11
C PHE A 213 12.56 5.80 -5.18
N GLY A 214 13.17 6.96 -5.45
CA GLY A 214 13.96 7.15 -6.66
C GLY A 214 13.15 6.85 -7.91
N PRO A 215 13.60 5.91 -8.76
CA PRO A 215 12.85 5.51 -9.95
C PRO A 215 11.68 4.56 -9.65
N PHE A 216 11.66 3.84 -8.51
CA PHE A 216 10.59 2.91 -8.16
C PHE A 216 9.29 3.64 -7.85
N LYS A 217 8.17 3.10 -8.37
CA LYS A 217 6.82 3.63 -8.14
C LYS A 217 5.86 2.52 -7.69
N PHE A 218 5.13 2.78 -6.60
CA PHE A 218 4.06 1.94 -6.10
C PHE A 218 2.74 2.73 -6.06
N PHE A 219 1.70 2.16 -6.66
CA PHE A 219 0.36 2.75 -6.73
C PHE A 219 -0.64 1.94 -5.90
N VAL A 220 -1.47 2.65 -5.14
CA VAL A 220 -2.56 2.09 -4.33
C VAL A 220 -3.74 3.06 -4.29
N ALA A 221 -4.97 2.56 -4.48
CA ALA A 221 -6.17 3.38 -4.57
C ALA A 221 -7.36 2.86 -3.74
N GLY A 222 -7.10 1.97 -2.76
CA GLY A 222 -8.17 1.37 -1.95
C GLY A 222 -9.17 0.61 -2.82
N ASP A 223 -10.45 0.96 -2.69
CA ASP A 223 -11.53 0.34 -3.46
C ASP A 223 -12.08 1.28 -4.55
N LEU A 224 -11.21 2.16 -5.09
CA LEU A 224 -11.60 3.11 -6.14
C LEU A 224 -12.34 2.39 -7.26
N THR A 225 -13.45 2.98 -7.73
CA THR A 225 -14.35 2.30 -8.64
C THR A 225 -14.14 2.68 -10.10
N TRP A 226 -14.63 1.84 -10.99
CA TRP A 226 -14.43 1.83 -12.44
C TRP A 226 -14.41 3.21 -13.12
N ASN A 227 -15.46 4.02 -12.89
CA ASN A 227 -15.55 5.34 -13.53
C ASN A 227 -14.58 6.35 -12.91
N MET A 228 -14.25 6.19 -11.63
CA MET A 228 -13.27 7.04 -10.95
C MET A 228 -11.84 6.70 -11.37
N GLU A 229 -11.54 5.42 -11.58
CA GLU A 229 -10.28 4.95 -12.16
C GLU A 229 -10.06 5.52 -13.58
N ALA A 230 -11.11 5.52 -14.42
CA ALA A 230 -11.06 6.15 -15.74
C ALA A 230 -10.78 7.66 -15.63
N LYS A 231 -11.52 8.37 -14.75
CA LYS A 231 -11.35 9.80 -14.51
C LYS A 231 -9.95 10.17 -14.01
N LEU A 232 -9.29 9.25 -13.28
CA LEU A 232 -7.94 9.46 -12.74
C LEU A 232 -6.87 9.52 -13.84
N VAL A 233 -7.04 8.77 -14.95
CA VAL A 233 -6.04 8.65 -16.01
C VAL A 233 -6.47 9.23 -17.35
N CYS A 234 -7.71 9.69 -17.47
CA CYS A 234 -8.26 10.27 -18.68
C CYS A 234 -8.77 11.71 -18.44
N PRO A 235 -8.54 12.63 -19.38
CA PRO A 235 -7.83 12.44 -20.64
C PRO A 235 -6.30 12.45 -20.52
N PHE A 236 -5.73 12.75 -19.36
CA PHE A 236 -4.30 12.82 -19.10
C PHE A 236 -3.93 11.89 -17.96
N ASN A 237 -2.80 11.18 -18.07
CA ASN A 237 -2.31 10.30 -17.02
C ASN A 237 -1.28 11.03 -16.13
N PRO A 238 -1.66 11.51 -14.92
CA PRO A 238 -0.76 12.21 -14.01
C PRO A 238 0.20 11.27 -13.25
N ILE A 239 -0.03 9.96 -13.31
CA ILE A 239 0.71 8.94 -12.55
C ILE A 239 1.90 8.43 -13.37
N GLY A 240 1.68 8.26 -14.69
CA GLY A 240 2.60 7.56 -15.56
C GLY A 240 2.62 6.05 -15.29
N THR A 241 3.67 5.37 -15.77
CA THR A 241 3.85 3.94 -15.51
C THR A 241 4.36 3.69 -14.10
N VAL A 242 4.04 2.51 -13.53
CA VAL A 242 4.45 2.11 -12.19
C VAL A 242 5.14 0.73 -12.20
N ASP A 243 5.92 0.44 -11.19
CA ASP A 243 6.55 -0.86 -11.03
C ASP A 243 5.61 -1.85 -10.35
N LEU A 244 4.89 -1.35 -9.34
CA LEU A 244 4.08 -2.14 -8.45
C LEU A 244 2.67 -1.55 -8.35
N TYR A 245 1.67 -2.37 -8.59
CA TYR A 245 0.25 -2.03 -8.51
C TYR A 245 -0.43 -2.88 -7.43
N GLN A 246 -0.95 -2.25 -6.40
CA GLN A 246 -1.92 -2.91 -5.53
C GLN A 246 -3.25 -2.94 -6.25
N VAL A 247 -3.73 -4.15 -6.56
CA VAL A 247 -4.99 -4.35 -7.28
C VAL A 247 -6.14 -3.76 -6.48
N ASP A 248 -6.89 -2.86 -7.09
CA ASP A 248 -7.94 -2.12 -6.42
C ASP A 248 -9.11 -3.06 -6.04
N HIS A 249 -9.80 -2.71 -4.95
CA HIS A 249 -11.04 -3.33 -4.53
C HIS A 249 -10.94 -4.88 -4.42
N HIS A 250 -9.85 -5.37 -3.83
CA HIS A 250 -9.57 -6.80 -3.65
C HIS A 250 -9.59 -7.62 -4.95
N GLY A 251 -9.62 -6.97 -6.11
CA GLY A 251 -9.81 -7.59 -7.41
C GLY A 251 -11.27 -7.90 -7.75
N LEU A 252 -12.22 -7.13 -7.22
CA LEU A 252 -13.61 -7.16 -7.68
C LEU A 252 -13.74 -6.47 -9.06
N ASN A 253 -14.74 -6.89 -9.84
CA ASN A 253 -15.00 -6.38 -11.19
C ASN A 253 -15.74 -5.02 -11.22
N LEU A 254 -16.01 -4.43 -10.06
CA LEU A 254 -16.46 -3.05 -9.91
C LEU A 254 -15.33 -2.04 -10.06
N SER A 255 -14.11 -2.52 -10.12
CA SER A 255 -12.84 -1.80 -10.22
C SER A 255 -11.90 -2.49 -11.21
N ASN A 256 -10.66 -2.01 -11.29
CA ASN A 256 -9.62 -2.55 -12.19
C ASN A 256 -9.96 -2.30 -13.67
N ASN A 257 -10.43 -1.09 -13.95
CA ASN A 257 -10.74 -0.63 -15.30
C ASN A 257 -9.51 -0.83 -16.21
N PRO A 258 -9.66 -1.46 -17.39
CA PRO A 258 -8.57 -1.62 -18.34
C PRO A 258 -7.86 -0.30 -18.69
N LEU A 259 -8.57 0.84 -18.68
CA LEU A 259 -7.94 2.16 -18.87
C LEU A 259 -6.90 2.45 -17.80
N LEU A 260 -7.24 2.23 -16.52
CA LEU A 260 -6.30 2.42 -15.42
C LEU A 260 -5.12 1.47 -15.55
N VAL A 261 -5.38 0.15 -15.61
CA VAL A 261 -4.32 -0.87 -15.57
C VAL A 261 -3.35 -0.73 -16.74
N ARG A 262 -3.85 -0.44 -17.95
CA ARG A 262 -3.01 -0.17 -19.14
C ARG A 262 -2.25 1.14 -19.02
N SER A 263 -2.86 2.19 -18.48
CA SER A 263 -2.19 3.49 -18.26
C SER A 263 -1.06 3.40 -17.22
N LEU A 264 -1.24 2.59 -16.18
CA LEU A 264 -0.21 2.32 -15.18
C LEU A 264 0.85 1.34 -15.70
N SER A 265 0.49 0.45 -16.59
CA SER A 265 1.40 -0.55 -17.21
C SER A 265 2.37 -1.19 -16.18
N PRO A 266 1.89 -1.77 -15.07
CA PRO A 266 2.74 -2.20 -13.98
C PRO A 266 3.62 -3.40 -14.36
N THR A 267 4.76 -3.58 -13.66
CA THR A 267 5.58 -4.79 -13.79
C THR A 267 5.02 -5.93 -12.95
N VAL A 268 4.48 -5.59 -11.78
CA VAL A 268 3.96 -6.54 -10.80
C VAL A 268 2.62 -6.04 -10.27
N SER A 269 1.68 -6.94 -10.10
CA SER A 269 0.45 -6.68 -9.34
C SER A 269 0.39 -7.53 -8.09
N VAL A 270 -0.14 -6.96 -6.99
CA VAL A 270 -0.41 -7.67 -5.73
C VAL A 270 -1.87 -7.46 -5.36
N MET A 271 -2.58 -8.54 -5.07
CA MET A 271 -4.01 -8.54 -4.79
C MET A 271 -4.30 -8.94 -3.35
N SER A 272 -4.96 -8.06 -2.59
CA SER A 272 -5.38 -8.27 -1.20
C SER A 272 -6.81 -8.83 -1.17
N ASN A 273 -6.99 -10.07 -1.63
CA ASN A 273 -8.27 -10.75 -1.66
C ASN A 273 -8.45 -11.71 -0.47
N GLY A 274 -9.68 -12.16 -0.26
CA GLY A 274 -10.00 -13.25 0.68
C GLY A 274 -10.24 -14.58 -0.03
N SER A 275 -10.53 -15.63 0.78
CA SER A 275 -10.83 -16.97 0.26
C SER A 275 -12.12 -17.04 -0.58
N ARG A 276 -13.02 -16.06 -0.40
CA ARG A 276 -14.33 -16.00 -1.11
C ARG A 276 -14.68 -14.58 -1.57
N LYS A 277 -13.79 -13.61 -1.43
CA LYS A 277 -13.98 -12.21 -1.84
C LYS A 277 -12.83 -11.77 -2.75
N GLY A 278 -13.16 -11.07 -3.83
CA GLY A 278 -12.18 -10.53 -4.78
C GLY A 278 -11.64 -11.59 -5.75
N ALA A 279 -10.53 -11.25 -6.42
CA ALA A 279 -9.89 -12.09 -7.44
C ALA A 279 -10.87 -12.55 -8.53
N MET A 280 -11.74 -11.65 -9.00
CA MET A 280 -12.75 -11.98 -10.00
C MET A 280 -12.11 -12.29 -11.37
N PRO A 281 -12.75 -13.18 -12.17
CA PRO A 281 -12.22 -13.57 -13.48
C PRO A 281 -11.96 -12.40 -14.41
N GLU A 282 -12.83 -11.38 -14.42
CA GLU A 282 -12.73 -10.19 -15.25
C GLU A 282 -11.49 -9.37 -14.89
N THR A 283 -11.23 -9.20 -13.59
CA THR A 283 -10.03 -8.51 -13.10
C THR A 283 -8.77 -9.28 -13.49
N LEU A 284 -8.74 -10.58 -13.27
CA LEU A 284 -7.58 -11.41 -13.67
C LEU A 284 -7.38 -11.41 -15.19
N ALA A 285 -8.46 -11.39 -15.99
CA ALA A 285 -8.37 -11.25 -17.44
C ALA A 285 -7.77 -9.89 -17.83
N THR A 286 -8.21 -8.81 -17.20
CA THR A 286 -7.63 -7.47 -17.41
C THR A 286 -6.14 -7.46 -17.10
N LEU A 287 -5.73 -7.94 -15.92
CA LEU A 287 -4.31 -8.00 -15.54
C LEU A 287 -3.48 -8.83 -16.51
N ARG A 288 -3.97 -10.00 -16.93
CA ARG A 288 -3.30 -10.88 -17.93
C ARG A 288 -3.19 -10.24 -19.31
N SER A 289 -4.08 -9.31 -19.66
CA SER A 289 -4.07 -8.61 -20.94
C SER A 289 -3.00 -7.52 -21.04
N VAL A 290 -2.38 -7.13 -19.92
CA VAL A 290 -1.34 -6.07 -19.87
C VAL A 290 0.04 -6.69 -20.00
N PRO A 291 0.74 -6.49 -21.14
CA PRO A 291 2.00 -7.21 -21.44
C PRO A 291 3.15 -6.92 -20.47
N SER A 292 3.09 -5.79 -19.79
CA SER A 292 4.12 -5.39 -18.83
C SER A 292 4.07 -6.20 -17.53
N ILE A 293 2.93 -6.79 -17.17
CA ILE A 293 2.77 -7.56 -15.94
C ILE A 293 3.50 -8.90 -16.06
N GLN A 294 4.62 -9.00 -15.37
CA GLN A 294 5.44 -10.21 -15.34
C GLN A 294 4.97 -11.24 -14.32
N THR A 295 4.29 -10.79 -13.25
CA THR A 295 3.83 -11.67 -12.18
C THR A 295 2.68 -10.99 -11.43
N MET A 296 1.65 -11.79 -11.17
CA MET A 296 0.54 -11.43 -10.32
C MET A 296 0.67 -12.21 -9.00
N TRP A 297 0.73 -11.50 -7.87
CA TRP A 297 0.76 -12.07 -6.53
C TRP A 297 -0.62 -11.93 -5.88
N GLN A 298 -1.01 -12.90 -5.07
CA GLN A 298 -2.33 -12.98 -4.49
C GLN A 298 -2.23 -13.37 -3.01
N ILE A 299 -2.92 -12.67 -2.13
CA ILE A 299 -2.85 -12.94 -0.69
C ILE A 299 -3.49 -14.27 -0.34
N HIS A 300 -4.67 -14.54 -0.89
CA HIS A 300 -5.42 -15.76 -0.55
C HIS A 300 -5.90 -16.47 -1.81
N ARG A 301 -5.86 -17.81 -1.78
CA ARG A 301 -6.50 -18.59 -2.83
C ARG A 301 -8.02 -18.35 -2.79
N ASN A 302 -8.59 -17.88 -3.88
CA ASN A 302 -10.04 -17.82 -4.03
C ASN A 302 -10.58 -19.23 -4.28
N THR A 303 -11.53 -19.66 -3.46
CA THR A 303 -12.12 -21.01 -3.47
C THR A 303 -13.41 -21.11 -4.29
N LEU A 304 -13.90 -19.99 -4.86
CA LEU A 304 -15.10 -19.97 -5.71
C LEU A 304 -14.85 -20.59 -7.09
N GLY A 305 -13.59 -20.69 -7.51
CA GLY A 305 -13.24 -21.28 -8.79
C GLY A 305 -11.77 -21.69 -8.88
N GLY A 306 -11.37 -22.16 -10.05
CA GLY A 306 -10.01 -22.60 -10.36
C GLY A 306 -9.09 -21.45 -10.81
N THR A 307 -8.34 -21.68 -11.90
CA THR A 307 -7.36 -20.73 -12.46
C THR A 307 -7.97 -19.41 -12.94
N ASN A 308 -9.29 -19.35 -13.18
CA ASN A 308 -9.97 -18.10 -13.55
C ASN A 308 -10.09 -17.12 -12.37
N PHE A 309 -10.05 -17.63 -11.12
CA PHE A 309 -10.12 -16.84 -9.88
C PHE A 309 -8.76 -16.75 -9.17
N ASN A 310 -7.72 -17.33 -9.74
CA ASN A 310 -6.41 -17.40 -9.08
C ASN A 310 -5.27 -17.17 -10.06
N THR A 311 -4.21 -16.58 -9.56
CA THR A 311 -2.90 -16.58 -10.19
C THR A 311 -2.26 -17.98 -10.10
N ASP A 312 -1.02 -18.13 -10.58
CA ASP A 312 -0.24 -19.35 -10.34
C ASP A 312 -0.07 -19.56 -8.82
N TYR A 313 -0.39 -20.77 -8.35
CA TYR A 313 -0.46 -21.09 -6.91
C TYR A 313 0.83 -20.85 -6.14
N GLN A 314 1.99 -20.89 -6.80
CA GLN A 314 3.26 -20.54 -6.16
C GLN A 314 3.31 -19.08 -5.71
N TYR A 315 2.52 -18.17 -6.31
CA TYR A 315 2.45 -16.74 -5.98
C TYR A 315 1.26 -16.39 -5.08
N ILE A 316 0.62 -17.39 -4.45
CA ILE A 316 -0.46 -17.22 -3.47
C ILE A 316 0.09 -17.47 -2.07
N ALA A 317 -0.05 -16.49 -1.18
CA ALA A 317 0.52 -16.57 0.16
C ALA A 317 -0.24 -17.57 1.07
N ASN A 318 -1.57 -17.68 0.92
CA ASN A 318 -2.42 -18.51 1.76
C ASN A 318 -3.30 -19.43 0.88
N LEU A 319 -2.95 -20.71 0.80
CA LEU A 319 -3.69 -21.70 0.00
C LEU A 319 -4.89 -22.29 0.75
N PRO A 320 -4.81 -22.70 2.04
CA PRO A 320 -5.94 -23.17 2.82
C PRO A 320 -6.90 -22.04 3.19
N VAL A 321 -8.21 -22.35 3.32
CA VAL A 321 -9.22 -21.38 3.80
C VAL A 321 -8.89 -20.93 5.23
N GLN A 322 -8.60 -21.90 6.13
CA GLN A 322 -8.02 -21.59 7.43
C GLN A 322 -6.51 -21.54 7.28
N CYS A 323 -5.92 -20.37 7.49
CA CYS A 323 -4.53 -20.14 7.26
C CYS A 323 -3.89 -19.35 8.42
N GLU A 324 -2.55 -19.27 8.43
CA GLU A 324 -1.77 -18.58 9.45
C GLU A 324 -1.65 -17.07 9.19
N GLY A 325 -2.32 -16.54 8.16
CA GLY A 325 -2.25 -15.13 7.78
C GLY A 325 -0.88 -14.72 7.27
N ASN A 326 -0.32 -15.50 6.34
CA ASN A 326 0.94 -15.17 5.70
C ASN A 326 0.82 -13.90 4.86
N TYR A 327 1.83 -13.06 4.93
CA TYR A 327 1.91 -11.84 4.14
C TYR A 327 2.78 -12.01 2.88
N ILE A 328 2.54 -11.13 1.90
CA ILE A 328 3.46 -10.89 0.78
C ILE A 328 4.33 -9.69 1.16
N LYS A 329 5.63 -9.76 0.85
CA LYS A 329 6.58 -8.68 1.11
C LYS A 329 7.24 -8.21 -0.19
N CYS A 330 7.31 -6.91 -0.40
CA CYS A 330 8.19 -6.27 -1.37
C CYS A 330 9.32 -5.56 -0.63
N SER A 331 10.57 -5.81 -1.02
CA SER A 331 11.75 -5.08 -0.53
C SER A 331 12.40 -4.35 -1.68
N VAL A 332 12.42 -3.03 -1.63
CA VAL A 332 13.03 -2.17 -2.65
C VAL A 332 14.45 -1.84 -2.23
N ASP A 333 15.40 -2.05 -3.13
CA ASP A 333 16.82 -1.70 -2.94
C ASP A 333 16.98 -0.21 -2.59
N PRO A 334 17.93 0.17 -1.73
CA PRO A 334 18.11 1.57 -1.34
C PRO A 334 18.30 2.56 -2.49
N SER A 335 18.75 2.11 -3.66
CA SER A 335 18.84 2.95 -4.87
C SER A 335 17.50 3.11 -5.61
N GLY A 336 16.48 2.33 -5.26
CA GLY A 336 15.21 2.26 -5.97
C GLY A 336 15.27 1.58 -7.35
N LYS A 337 16.42 0.99 -7.74
CA LYS A 337 16.61 0.44 -9.10
C LYS A 337 16.17 -1.00 -9.25
N SER A 338 15.96 -1.72 -8.14
CA SER A 338 15.45 -3.08 -8.13
C SER A 338 14.59 -3.33 -6.91
N TYR A 339 13.73 -4.33 -6.99
CA TYR A 339 12.90 -4.75 -5.87
C TYR A 339 12.62 -6.25 -5.94
N THR A 340 12.43 -6.87 -4.78
CA THR A 340 12.12 -8.29 -4.65
C THR A 340 10.76 -8.45 -4.00
N VAL A 341 9.85 -9.18 -4.66
CA VAL A 341 8.57 -9.58 -4.07
C VAL A 341 8.69 -11.04 -3.62
N SER A 342 8.19 -11.34 -2.43
CA SER A 342 8.34 -12.65 -1.81
C SER A 342 7.14 -13.03 -0.94
N ILE A 343 7.00 -14.33 -0.70
CA ILE A 343 6.17 -14.92 0.35
C ILE A 343 7.15 -15.56 1.35
N PRO A 344 7.54 -14.87 2.43
CA PRO A 344 8.57 -15.36 3.35
C PRO A 344 8.25 -16.74 3.95
N ALA A 345 6.98 -17.01 4.20
CA ALA A 345 6.53 -18.28 4.77
C ALA A 345 6.81 -19.50 3.86
N THR A 346 6.83 -19.32 2.54
CA THR A 346 7.07 -20.40 1.56
C THR A 346 8.48 -20.33 0.96
N GLY A 347 9.21 -19.23 1.16
CA GLY A 347 10.51 -18.97 0.55
C GLY A 347 10.44 -18.58 -0.93
N VAL A 348 9.27 -18.49 -1.53
CA VAL A 348 9.10 -18.04 -2.92
C VAL A 348 9.43 -16.56 -3.03
N SER A 349 10.30 -16.21 -3.98
CA SER A 349 10.69 -14.82 -4.23
C SER A 349 11.05 -14.60 -5.69
N LYS A 350 10.86 -13.36 -6.15
CA LYS A 350 11.27 -12.93 -7.50
C LYS A 350 11.74 -11.48 -7.48
N THR A 351 12.87 -11.23 -8.12
CA THR A 351 13.48 -9.88 -8.22
C THR A 351 13.19 -9.28 -9.59
N TYR A 352 12.93 -7.98 -9.58
CA TYR A 352 12.60 -7.18 -10.77
C TYR A 352 13.49 -5.94 -10.81
N ALA A 353 13.82 -5.50 -12.02
CA ALA A 353 14.41 -4.19 -12.21
C ALA A 353 13.30 -3.14 -12.28
N THR A 354 13.52 -1.98 -11.70
CA THR A 354 12.66 -0.81 -11.88
C THR A 354 12.72 -0.33 -13.31
N VAL A 355 11.58 -0.02 -13.89
CA VAL A 355 11.46 0.42 -15.28
C VAL A 355 11.26 1.93 -15.31
N LEU A 356 12.23 2.63 -15.89
CA LEU A 356 12.10 4.06 -16.18
C LEU A 356 11.13 4.20 -17.35
N ASP A 357 10.07 4.96 -17.16
CA ASP A 357 9.03 5.35 -18.13
C ASP A 357 8.86 4.41 -19.36
N ARG A 358 7.77 3.66 -19.39
CA ARG A 358 7.34 2.90 -20.55
C ARG A 358 6.52 3.80 -21.47
N PRO A 359 6.70 3.71 -22.78
CA PRO A 359 5.68 4.26 -23.68
C PRO A 359 4.37 3.49 -23.45
N TYR A 360 3.24 4.18 -23.55
CA TYR A 360 1.90 3.61 -23.49
C TYR A 360 1.66 2.54 -24.56
#